data_ad01cfcf3820671e44b4fbdf8939a415
#
_entry.id   ad01cfcf3820671e44b4fbdf8939a415
#
_cell.length_a   1.000
_cell.length_b   1.000
_cell.length_c   1.000
_cell.angle_alpha   90.00
_cell.angle_beta   90.00
_cell.angle_gamma   90.00
#
_symmetry.space_group_name_H-M   'P 1'
#
loop_
_entity.id
_entity.type
_entity.pdbx_description
1 polymer ?
#
loop_
_entity_poly.entity_id
_entity_poly.type
_entity_poly.pdbx_seq_one_letter_code
_entity_poly.pdbx_strand_id
1 'polypeptide(L)'
;MNIEEIFKRNHSKKPFKIEKITEAVLKAMKSANEGGEEDAEKISEQVNVELLKRKKEIPYYVPNVEEIQDLVEQTLMKSEFL
;
A
#
# COMPACT_ATOMS: atom_id res chain seq x y z
N MET A 1 -13.01 -3.94 10.18
CA MET A 1 -11.85 -4.84 10.16
C MET A 1 -10.69 -4.15 9.44
N ASN A 2 -9.55 -4.03 10.10
CA ASN A 2 -8.39 -3.34 9.55
C ASN A 2 -7.18 -4.27 9.54
N ILE A 3 -6.24 -3.96 8.66
CA ILE A 3 -4.92 -4.60 8.71
C ILE A 3 -4.18 -4.00 9.90
N GLU A 4 -3.75 -4.82 10.83
CA GLU A 4 -3.08 -4.36 12.05
C GLU A 4 -1.57 -4.48 12.00
N GLU A 5 -1.07 -5.48 11.28
CA GLU A 5 0.34 -5.79 11.23
C GLU A 5 0.79 -6.17 9.82
N ILE A 6 2.06 -5.98 9.54
CA ILE A 6 2.69 -6.44 8.30
C ILE A 6 4.01 -7.13 8.63
N PHE A 7 4.48 -7.99 7.73
CA PHE A 7 5.79 -8.62 7.84
C PHE A 7 6.86 -7.75 7.19
N LYS A 8 7.95 -7.55 7.91
CA LYS A 8 9.17 -6.95 7.36
C LYS A 8 9.90 -7.96 6.48
N ARG A 9 10.92 -7.50 5.76
CA ARG A 9 11.74 -8.37 4.92
C ARG A 9 12.45 -9.47 5.72
N ASN A 10 12.75 -9.21 6.99
CA ASN A 10 13.39 -10.20 7.87
C ASN A 10 12.38 -11.11 8.58
N HIS A 11 11.13 -11.12 8.11
CA HIS A 11 10.02 -11.93 8.63
C HIS A 11 9.52 -11.52 10.03
N SER A 12 10.02 -10.44 10.61
CA SER A 12 9.44 -9.92 11.85
C SER A 12 8.22 -9.08 11.55
N LYS A 13 7.29 -8.99 12.50
CA LYS A 13 6.08 -8.19 12.35
C LYS A 13 6.30 -6.77 12.84
N LYS A 14 5.60 -5.83 12.22
CA LYS A 14 5.52 -4.45 12.70
C LYS A 14 4.10 -3.93 12.53
N PRO A 15 3.72 -2.87 13.28
CA PRO A 15 2.39 -2.28 13.09
C PRO A 15 2.19 -1.79 11.66
N PHE A 16 0.98 -1.98 11.15
CA PHE A 16 0.59 -1.42 9.86
C PHE A 16 0.18 0.02 10.04
N LYS A 17 0.74 0.91 9.22
CA LYS A 17 0.39 2.33 9.21
C LYS A 17 0.16 2.77 7.78
N ILE A 18 -1.07 3.17 7.47
CA ILE A 18 -1.42 3.60 6.12
C ILE A 18 -0.60 4.82 5.69
N GLU A 19 -0.19 5.66 6.64
CA GLU A 19 0.66 6.82 6.38
C GLU A 19 1.97 6.44 5.70
N LYS A 20 2.50 5.25 6.02
CA LYS A 20 3.72 4.75 5.39
C LYS A 20 3.49 4.43 3.92
N ILE A 21 2.31 3.90 3.59
CA ILE A 21 1.94 3.65 2.20
C ILE A 21 1.82 5.00 1.46
N THR A 22 1.13 5.96 2.07
CA THR A 22 0.97 7.30 1.49
C THR A 22 2.32 7.94 1.22
N GLU A 23 3.26 7.84 2.15
CA GLU A 23 4.63 8.36 1.98
C GLU A 23 5.34 7.69 0.81
N ALA A 24 5.23 6.37 0.70
CA ALA A 24 5.86 5.61 -0.39
C ALA A 24 5.28 6.01 -1.75
N VAL A 25 3.96 6.15 -1.81
CA VAL A 25 3.27 6.58 -3.03
C VAL A 25 3.70 8.00 -3.41
N LEU A 26 3.77 8.89 -2.42
CA LEU A 26 4.17 10.28 -2.65
C LEU A 26 5.59 10.36 -3.21
N LYS A 27 6.51 9.57 -2.67
CA LYS A 27 7.88 9.48 -3.19
C LYS A 27 7.90 9.03 -4.65
N ALA A 28 7.12 8.00 -4.98
CA ALA A 28 7.04 7.49 -6.34
C ALA A 28 6.49 8.55 -7.29
N MET A 29 5.46 9.28 -6.87
CA MET A 29 4.87 10.35 -7.68
C MET A 29 5.83 11.51 -7.90
N LYS A 30 6.57 11.89 -6.87
CA LYS A 30 7.58 12.95 -6.99
C LYS A 30 8.69 12.57 -7.95
N SER A 31 9.12 11.32 -7.93
CA SER A 31 10.13 10.82 -8.87
C SER A 31 9.63 10.87 -10.31
N ALA A 32 8.35 10.65 -10.52
CA ALA A 32 7.72 10.71 -11.83
C ALA A 32 7.25 12.12 -12.22
N ASN A 33 7.39 13.10 -11.31
CA ASN A 33 6.91 14.47 -11.49
C ASN A 33 5.40 14.54 -11.70
N GLU A 34 4.65 13.65 -11.07
CA GLU A 34 3.22 13.57 -11.23
C GLU A 34 2.51 13.43 -9.89
N GLY A 35 1.29 13.97 -9.82
CA GLY A 35 0.42 13.82 -8.67
C GLY A 35 0.80 14.69 -7.48
N GLY A 36 0.04 14.56 -6.40
CA GLY A 36 0.23 15.30 -5.17
C GLY A 36 -0.31 14.50 -3.99
N GLU A 37 -0.40 15.13 -2.81
CA GLU A 37 -0.85 14.46 -1.59
C GLU A 37 -2.24 13.85 -1.72
N GLU A 38 -3.18 14.54 -2.36
CA GLU A 38 -4.54 14.01 -2.53
C GLU A 38 -4.53 12.74 -3.37
N ASP A 39 -3.74 12.74 -4.43
CA ASP A 39 -3.62 11.55 -5.28
C ASP A 39 -2.94 10.41 -4.52
N ALA A 40 -1.90 10.71 -3.74
CA ALA A 40 -1.23 9.71 -2.92
C ALA A 40 -2.18 9.09 -1.90
N GLU A 41 -3.05 9.89 -1.29
CA GLU A 41 -4.04 9.38 -0.35
C GLU A 41 -5.04 8.46 -1.03
N LYS A 42 -5.52 8.82 -2.22
CA LYS A 42 -6.44 7.98 -2.99
C LYS A 42 -5.81 6.64 -3.34
N ILE A 43 -4.55 6.67 -3.78
CA ILE A 43 -3.82 5.44 -4.13
C ILE A 43 -3.64 4.57 -2.88
N SER A 44 -3.25 5.16 -1.75
CA SER A 44 -3.05 4.40 -0.52
C SER A 44 -4.36 3.79 -0.02
N GLU A 45 -5.48 4.50 -0.16
CA GLU A 45 -6.79 3.95 0.17
C GLU A 45 -7.16 2.76 -0.71
N GLN A 46 -6.88 2.83 -2.01
CA GLN A 46 -7.13 1.72 -2.93
C GLN A 46 -6.29 0.50 -2.56
N VAL A 47 -5.02 0.71 -2.20
CA VAL A 47 -4.16 -0.37 -1.72
C VAL A 47 -4.74 -0.99 -0.44
N ASN A 48 -5.17 -0.15 0.49
CA ASN A 48 -5.76 -0.62 1.74
C ASN A 48 -7.03 -1.45 1.51
N VAL A 49 -7.89 -0.99 0.61
CA VAL A 49 -9.11 -1.73 0.25
C VAL A 49 -8.75 -3.11 -0.30
N GLU A 50 -7.75 -3.20 -1.15
CA GLU A 50 -7.30 -4.48 -1.71
C GLU A 50 -6.77 -5.41 -0.61
N LEU A 51 -5.98 -4.87 0.32
CA LEU A 51 -5.48 -5.65 1.45
C LEU A 51 -6.61 -6.16 2.34
N LEU A 52 -7.62 -5.33 2.57
CA LEU A 52 -8.79 -5.73 3.36
C LEU A 52 -9.60 -6.82 2.68
N LYS A 53 -9.72 -6.78 1.36
CA LYS A 53 -10.38 -7.84 0.59
C LYS A 53 -9.65 -9.18 0.78
N ARG A 54 -8.33 -9.15 0.71
CA ARG A 54 -7.51 -10.36 0.90
C ARG A 54 -7.67 -10.90 2.31
N LYS A 55 -7.70 -10.02 3.31
CA LYS A 55 -7.90 -10.42 4.70
C LYS A 55 -9.29 -11.03 4.93
N LYS A 56 -10.29 -10.53 4.23
CA LYS A 56 -11.66 -11.06 4.32
C LYS A 56 -11.73 -12.50 3.79
N GLU A 57 -10.99 -12.77 2.72
CA GLU A 57 -10.94 -14.10 2.13
C GLU A 57 -10.07 -15.08 2.92
N ILE A 58 -8.98 -14.55 3.51
CA ILE A 58 -8.01 -15.34 4.28
C ILE A 58 -7.90 -14.72 5.68
N PRO A 59 -8.62 -15.27 6.69
CA PRO A 59 -8.68 -14.64 8.03
C PRO A 59 -7.34 -14.42 8.72
N TYR A 60 -6.35 -15.27 8.43
CA TYR A 60 -5.01 -15.15 9.04
C TYR A 60 -4.02 -14.39 8.18
N TYR A 61 -4.50 -13.72 7.16
CA TYR A 61 -3.67 -13.01 6.22
C TYR A 61 -2.94 -11.84 6.89
N VAL A 62 -1.63 -11.80 6.70
CA VAL A 62 -0.78 -10.67 7.12
C VAL A 62 0.06 -10.30 5.91
N PRO A 63 -0.11 -9.10 5.35
CA PRO A 63 0.67 -8.72 4.17
C PRO A 63 2.14 -8.50 4.53
N ASN A 64 3.01 -8.64 3.55
CA ASN A 64 4.41 -8.30 3.70
C ASN A 64 4.75 -7.03 2.92
N VAL A 65 5.92 -6.45 3.21
CA VAL A 65 6.34 -5.18 2.61
C VAL A 65 6.40 -5.27 1.08
N GLU A 66 6.90 -6.38 0.54
CA GLU A 66 7.02 -6.55 -0.91
C GLU A 66 5.67 -6.60 -1.59
N GLU A 67 4.71 -7.27 -0.98
CA GLU A 67 3.34 -7.35 -1.49
C GLU A 67 2.70 -5.96 -1.54
N ILE A 68 2.91 -5.16 -0.51
CA ILE A 68 2.39 -3.79 -0.47
C ILE A 68 3.02 -2.95 -1.57
N GLN A 69 4.34 -3.08 -1.77
CA GLN A 69 5.03 -2.37 -2.84
C GLN A 69 4.48 -2.74 -4.22
N ASP A 70 4.23 -4.03 -4.45
CA ASP A 70 3.65 -4.49 -5.71
C ASP A 70 2.26 -3.91 -5.92
N LEU A 71 1.43 -3.87 -4.88
CA LEU A 71 0.09 -3.29 -4.96
C LEU A 71 0.14 -1.79 -5.25
N VAL A 72 1.08 -1.09 -4.64
CA VAL A 72 1.28 0.35 -4.90
C VAL A 72 1.61 0.56 -6.38
N GLU A 73 2.55 -0.21 -6.90
CA GLU A 73 2.96 -0.11 -8.31
C GLU A 73 1.78 -0.41 -9.25
N GLN A 74 1.05 -1.50 -8.99
CA GLN A 74 -0.10 -1.87 -9.80
C GLN A 74 -1.18 -0.79 -9.79
N THR A 75 -1.44 -0.22 -8.62
CA THR A 75 -2.45 0.81 -8.48
C THR A 75 -2.04 2.08 -9.20
N LEU A 76 -0.77 2.47 -9.12
CA LEU A 76 -0.25 3.62 -9.84
C LEU A 76 -0.37 3.43 -11.36
N MET A 77 -0.05 2.24 -11.85
CA MET A 77 -0.18 1.94 -13.28
C MET A 77 -1.63 2.03 -13.75
N LYS A 78 -2.56 1.51 -12.96
CA LYS A 78 -3.99 1.59 -13.28
C LYS A 78 -4.52 3.01 -13.28
N SER A 79 -3.91 3.87 -12.46
CA SER A 79 -4.32 5.28 -12.33
C SER A 79 -3.64 6.19 -13.35
N GLU A 80 -2.83 5.63 -14.23
CA GLU A 80 -2.14 6.35 -15.31
C GLU A 80 -1.13 7.40 -14.82
N PHE A 81 -0.58 7.21 -13.62
CA PHE A 81 0.49 8.08 -13.11
C PHE A 81 1.89 7.64 -13.56
N LEU A 82 1.98 6.55 -14.28
CA LEU A 82 3.26 6.05 -14.78
C LEU A 82 3.24 5.89 -16.28
#